data_a1bfe9f4879117fcd6b2cadd937d862a
#
_entry.id   a1bfe9f4879117fcd6b2cadd937d862a
#
_cell.length_a   1.000
_cell.length_b   1.000
_cell.length_c   1.000
_cell.angle_alpha   90.00
_cell.angle_beta   90.00
_cell.angle_gamma   90.00
#
_symmetry.space_group_name_H-M   'P 1'
#
loop_
_entity.id
_entity.type
_entity.pdbx_description
1 polymer ?
#
loop_
_entity_poly.entity_id
_entity_poly.type
_entity_poly.pdbx_seq_one_letter_code
_entity_poly.pdbx_strand_id
1 'polypeptide(L)'
;MKLWGGRFSKATDGLVDDFHSSISFDQRLAEQDITGSIAHATMLGEQGIIPQADADKIVEGLRGILADVKAGKVHWMVDAEDIHMNVEALLTERIGEAGKRLHTGRSRNDQVALDCRMYAKLACQETQEMLRELLSVLLDIAQDNLHTIMPGYTHLQKAQPITLAHHMMAYFQMFRRDLDRFAHAYDAADVMPLGSGALAGTTYPLNRERVAELLGFSRISMNSLDGVSDRDFLLEYLSAASICMMHLSRFCEELILWNTNEFRFVEMDDAFATGSSIMPQKKNPDVAELIRGKTGRVYGDLMGLMTTMKGLPLAYNKDMHCLLYTSPSPRDRSLSR
;
A
#
# COMPACT_ATOMS: atom_id res chain seq x y z
N MET A 1 25.72 -7.23 -9.97
CA MET A 1 26.97 -6.41 -9.81
C MET A 1 26.61 -5.18 -8.98
N LYS A 2 27.23 -5.00 -7.80
CA LYS A 2 26.90 -3.85 -6.93
C LYS A 2 27.39 -2.55 -7.55
N LEU A 3 26.51 -1.54 -7.60
CA LEU A 3 26.80 -0.21 -8.15
C LEU A 3 27.63 0.67 -7.21
N TRP A 4 27.86 0.20 -5.97
CA TRP A 4 28.68 0.85 -4.94
C TRP A 4 29.87 -0.04 -4.54
N GLY A 5 31.05 0.50 -4.45
CA GLY A 5 32.21 -0.34 -4.14
C GLY A 5 33.53 0.41 -4.00
N GLY A 6 33.56 1.71 -4.32
CA GLY A 6 34.80 2.47 -4.45
C GLY A 6 35.70 2.56 -3.21
N ARG A 7 35.19 2.25 -2.00
CA ARG A 7 35.91 2.32 -0.74
C ARG A 7 36.18 0.96 -0.10
N PHE A 8 35.61 -0.12 -0.67
CA PHE A 8 35.68 -1.45 -0.10
C PHE A 8 36.79 -2.29 -0.77
N SER A 9 37.60 -2.94 0.04
CA SER A 9 38.69 -3.82 -0.41
C SER A 9 38.31 -5.30 -0.44
N LYS A 10 37.12 -5.65 0.04
CA LYS A 10 36.60 -7.03 0.10
C LYS A 10 35.18 -7.11 -0.43
N ALA A 11 34.81 -8.25 -1.00
CA ALA A 11 33.42 -8.55 -1.32
C ALA A 11 32.58 -8.67 -0.03
N THR A 12 31.29 -8.36 -0.13
CA THR A 12 30.32 -8.57 0.96
C THR A 12 30.15 -10.09 1.20
N ASP A 13 29.96 -10.47 2.46
CA ASP A 13 29.61 -11.86 2.80
C ASP A 13 28.21 -12.21 2.30
N GLY A 14 28.02 -13.43 1.77
CA GLY A 14 26.73 -13.85 1.24
C GLY A 14 25.58 -13.80 2.25
N LEU A 15 25.85 -14.07 3.54
CA LEU A 15 24.84 -13.95 4.61
C LEU A 15 24.39 -12.50 4.81
N VAL A 16 25.28 -11.54 4.60
CA VAL A 16 24.97 -10.10 4.68
C VAL A 16 24.13 -9.68 3.46
N ASP A 17 24.41 -10.24 2.29
CA ASP A 17 23.63 -9.95 1.08
C ASP A 17 22.20 -10.48 1.21
N ASP A 18 22.00 -11.69 1.70
CA ASP A 18 20.67 -12.26 1.97
C ASP A 18 19.91 -11.46 3.03
N PHE A 19 20.60 -11.06 4.11
CA PHE A 19 19.98 -10.26 5.17
C PHE A 19 19.58 -8.85 4.74
N HIS A 20 20.33 -8.27 3.79
CA HIS A 20 20.05 -6.92 3.26
C HIS A 20 19.04 -6.91 2.12
N SER A 21 18.80 -8.05 1.44
CA SER A 21 17.93 -8.11 0.29
C SER A 21 16.47 -7.85 0.68
N SER A 22 15.85 -6.91 0.00
CA SER A 22 14.43 -6.53 0.17
C SER A 22 13.54 -7.01 -0.96
N ILE A 23 14.11 -7.59 -2.02
CA ILE A 23 13.38 -7.94 -3.25
C ILE A 23 12.16 -8.82 -3.01
N SER A 24 12.18 -9.68 -1.98
CA SER A 24 11.07 -10.57 -1.65
C SER A 24 9.77 -9.83 -1.33
N PHE A 25 9.84 -8.59 -0.88
CA PHE A 25 8.70 -7.77 -0.52
C PHE A 25 8.64 -6.43 -1.28
N ASP A 26 9.75 -5.80 -1.67
CA ASP A 26 9.75 -4.52 -2.36
C ASP A 26 9.46 -4.62 -3.86
N GLN A 27 9.53 -5.82 -4.46
CA GLN A 27 9.09 -6.07 -5.84
C GLN A 27 7.66 -5.56 -6.12
N ARG A 28 6.83 -5.40 -5.09
CA ARG A 28 5.49 -4.81 -5.20
C ARG A 28 5.51 -3.33 -5.58
N LEU A 29 6.63 -2.65 -5.41
CA LEU A 29 6.84 -1.25 -5.83
C LEU A 29 7.32 -1.11 -7.28
N ALA A 30 7.48 -2.20 -8.03
CA ALA A 30 8.05 -2.17 -9.39
C ALA A 30 7.33 -1.17 -10.31
N GLU A 31 6.00 -1.12 -10.27
CA GLU A 31 5.22 -0.19 -11.10
C GLU A 31 5.44 1.26 -10.69
N GLN A 32 5.53 1.53 -9.40
CA GLN A 32 5.78 2.87 -8.85
C GLN A 32 7.18 3.34 -9.20
N ASP A 33 8.20 2.50 -8.97
CA ASP A 33 9.59 2.83 -9.29
C ASP A 33 9.78 3.13 -10.78
N ILE A 34 9.24 2.28 -11.66
CA ILE A 34 9.34 2.49 -13.10
C ILE A 34 8.60 3.76 -13.53
N THR A 35 7.41 4.01 -13.01
CA THR A 35 6.62 5.20 -13.33
C THR A 35 7.30 6.48 -12.84
N GLY A 36 7.82 6.47 -11.60
CA GLY A 36 8.63 7.56 -11.05
C GLY A 36 9.89 7.82 -11.86
N SER A 37 10.57 6.75 -12.28
CA SER A 37 11.77 6.81 -13.12
C SER A 37 11.48 7.36 -14.52
N ILE A 38 10.33 7.04 -15.13
CA ILE A 38 9.89 7.63 -16.41
C ILE A 38 9.71 9.15 -16.27
N ALA A 39 9.02 9.61 -15.23
CA ALA A 39 8.82 11.04 -14.98
C ALA A 39 10.14 11.76 -14.72
N HIS A 40 11.04 11.16 -13.94
CA HIS A 40 12.36 11.70 -13.67
C HIS A 40 13.21 11.84 -14.95
N ALA A 41 13.31 10.79 -15.76
CA ALA A 41 14.07 10.81 -17.01
C ALA A 41 13.49 11.83 -18.01
N THR A 42 12.16 11.94 -18.11
CA THR A 42 11.49 12.96 -18.92
C THR A 42 11.92 14.36 -18.50
N MET A 43 11.87 14.67 -17.21
CA MET A 43 12.29 15.96 -16.66
C MET A 43 13.77 16.21 -16.91
N LEU A 44 14.66 15.23 -16.73
CA LEU A 44 16.09 15.37 -16.97
C LEU A 44 16.40 15.78 -18.44
N GLY A 45 15.68 15.19 -19.39
CA GLY A 45 15.78 15.56 -20.81
C GLY A 45 15.23 16.95 -21.09
N GLU A 46 14.04 17.28 -20.60
CA GLU A 46 13.38 18.59 -20.76
C GLU A 46 14.26 19.74 -20.16
N GLN A 47 14.96 19.48 -19.07
CA GLN A 47 15.88 20.45 -18.43
C GLN A 47 17.29 20.48 -19.06
N GLY A 48 17.57 19.63 -20.05
CA GLY A 48 18.88 19.53 -20.69
C GLY A 48 20.00 19.02 -19.76
N ILE A 49 19.64 18.36 -18.67
CA ILE A 49 20.60 17.77 -17.70
C ILE A 49 21.26 16.54 -18.31
N ILE A 50 20.49 15.77 -19.09
CA ILE A 50 21.01 14.70 -19.93
C ILE A 50 20.60 14.97 -21.40
N PRO A 51 21.30 14.40 -22.40
CA PRO A 51 20.87 14.51 -23.79
C PRO A 51 19.44 13.99 -23.99
N GLN A 52 18.62 14.75 -24.72
CA GLN A 52 17.23 14.37 -24.98
C GLN A 52 17.12 12.97 -25.61
N ALA A 53 18.01 12.62 -26.52
CA ALA A 53 18.03 11.29 -27.14
C ALA A 53 18.28 10.14 -26.15
N ASP A 54 19.02 10.40 -25.05
CA ASP A 54 19.21 9.42 -23.98
C ASP A 54 17.98 9.36 -23.07
N ALA A 55 17.35 10.50 -22.77
CA ALA A 55 16.10 10.55 -22.01
C ALA A 55 15.00 9.76 -22.75
N ASP A 56 14.85 9.95 -24.05
CA ASP A 56 13.86 9.24 -24.86
C ASP A 56 14.10 7.73 -24.84
N LYS A 57 15.35 7.28 -24.98
CA LYS A 57 15.71 5.85 -24.90
C LYS A 57 15.41 5.27 -23.51
N ILE A 58 15.71 6.02 -22.44
CA ILE A 58 15.41 5.59 -21.06
C ILE A 58 13.91 5.42 -20.88
N VAL A 59 13.12 6.40 -21.29
CA VAL A 59 11.64 6.37 -21.17
C VAL A 59 11.06 5.21 -21.97
N GLU A 60 11.52 4.97 -23.20
CA GLU A 60 11.06 3.85 -24.03
C GLU A 60 11.47 2.49 -23.39
N GLY A 61 12.71 2.37 -22.92
CA GLY A 61 13.21 1.17 -22.23
C GLY A 61 12.40 0.86 -20.97
N LEU A 62 12.11 1.87 -20.14
CA LEU A 62 11.31 1.72 -18.93
C LEU A 62 9.85 1.34 -19.21
N ARG A 63 9.23 1.91 -20.25
CA ARG A 63 7.88 1.51 -20.69
C ARG A 63 7.84 0.04 -21.12
N GLY A 64 8.87 -0.42 -21.82
CA GLY A 64 9.01 -1.83 -22.17
C GLY A 64 9.15 -2.73 -20.95
N ILE A 65 9.96 -2.34 -19.95
CA ILE A 65 10.09 -3.07 -18.68
C ILE A 65 8.76 -3.11 -17.93
N LEU A 66 8.04 -1.98 -17.86
CA LEU A 66 6.73 -1.91 -17.21
C LEU A 66 5.71 -2.86 -17.86
N ALA A 67 5.72 -2.96 -19.19
CA ALA A 67 4.86 -3.91 -19.92
C ALA A 67 5.22 -5.37 -19.58
N ASP A 68 6.51 -5.68 -19.47
CA ASP A 68 6.98 -7.02 -19.10
C ASP A 68 6.63 -7.36 -17.64
N VAL A 69 6.74 -6.40 -16.72
CA VAL A 69 6.32 -6.56 -15.30
C VAL A 69 4.82 -6.87 -15.24
N LYS A 70 3.98 -6.09 -15.91
CA LYS A 70 2.53 -6.31 -15.95
C LYS A 70 2.13 -7.64 -16.58
N ALA A 71 2.94 -8.13 -17.53
CA ALA A 71 2.75 -9.42 -18.15
C ALA A 71 3.32 -10.61 -17.33
N GLY A 72 3.95 -10.35 -16.16
CA GLY A 72 4.57 -11.37 -15.31
C GLY A 72 5.79 -12.05 -15.94
N LYS A 73 6.49 -11.37 -16.85
CA LYS A 73 7.64 -11.91 -17.59
C LYS A 73 8.99 -11.61 -16.95
N VAL A 74 9.02 -10.77 -15.94
CA VAL A 74 10.26 -10.36 -15.27
C VAL A 74 10.57 -11.31 -14.13
N HIS A 75 11.84 -11.77 -14.08
CA HIS A 75 12.40 -12.51 -12.95
C HIS A 75 13.35 -11.58 -12.19
N TRP A 76 13.04 -11.33 -10.92
CA TRP A 76 13.84 -10.46 -10.07
C TRP A 76 15.07 -11.19 -9.54
N MET A 77 16.21 -10.50 -9.59
CA MET A 77 17.50 -11.02 -9.11
C MET A 77 17.67 -10.70 -7.62
N VAL A 78 17.82 -11.72 -6.79
CA VAL A 78 18.00 -11.57 -5.33
C VAL A 78 19.32 -10.87 -4.99
N ASP A 79 20.36 -11.12 -5.77
CA ASP A 79 21.70 -10.52 -5.62
C ASP A 79 21.79 -9.05 -6.04
N ALA A 80 20.69 -8.50 -6.61
CA ALA A 80 20.57 -7.08 -6.92
C ALA A 80 20.00 -6.24 -5.75
N GLU A 81 19.95 -6.78 -4.53
CA GLU A 81 19.56 -6.13 -3.29
C GLU A 81 18.08 -5.70 -3.25
N ASP A 82 17.64 -4.79 -4.12
CA ASP A 82 16.30 -4.18 -4.11
C ASP A 82 15.68 -4.09 -5.53
N ILE A 83 14.40 -3.70 -5.58
CA ILE A 83 13.67 -3.52 -6.84
C ILE A 83 14.31 -2.46 -7.74
N HIS A 84 14.84 -1.40 -7.16
CA HIS A 84 15.38 -0.27 -7.90
C HIS A 84 16.66 -0.67 -8.65
N MET A 85 17.55 -1.44 -8.00
CA MET A 85 18.74 -1.99 -8.67
C MET A 85 18.37 -3.00 -9.75
N ASN A 86 17.33 -3.79 -9.54
CA ASN A 86 16.79 -4.69 -10.54
C ASN A 86 16.31 -3.93 -11.78
N VAL A 87 15.50 -2.87 -11.60
CA VAL A 87 14.99 -2.04 -12.72
C VAL A 87 16.14 -1.36 -13.46
N GLU A 88 17.13 -0.79 -12.73
CA GLU A 88 18.29 -0.14 -13.34
C GLU A 88 19.19 -1.11 -14.12
N ALA A 89 19.37 -2.34 -13.60
CA ALA A 89 20.11 -3.42 -14.28
C ALA A 89 19.40 -3.85 -15.58
N LEU A 90 18.10 -4.12 -15.52
CA LEU A 90 17.27 -4.46 -16.67
C LEU A 90 17.27 -3.37 -17.72
N LEU A 91 17.19 -2.10 -17.30
CA LEU A 91 17.27 -0.96 -18.21
C LEU A 91 18.62 -0.90 -18.90
N THR A 92 19.72 -1.01 -18.13
CA THR A 92 21.09 -0.94 -18.66
C THR A 92 21.36 -2.12 -19.63
N GLU A 93 20.86 -3.30 -19.34
CA GLU A 93 20.94 -4.46 -20.25
C GLU A 93 20.21 -4.15 -21.57
N ARG A 94 19.05 -3.51 -21.50
CA ARG A 94 18.18 -3.24 -22.68
C ARG A 94 18.70 -2.11 -23.56
N ILE A 95 19.22 -1.02 -22.99
CA ILE A 95 19.58 0.21 -23.74
C ILE A 95 21.05 0.62 -23.62
N GLY A 96 21.87 -0.14 -22.89
CA GLY A 96 23.31 0.11 -22.75
C GLY A 96 23.64 1.35 -21.88
N GLU A 97 24.70 2.08 -22.27
CA GLU A 97 25.26 3.21 -21.49
C GLU A 97 24.25 4.32 -21.17
N ALA A 98 23.26 4.54 -22.01
CA ALA A 98 22.20 5.53 -21.75
C ALA A 98 21.44 5.22 -20.45
N GLY A 99 21.23 3.93 -20.12
CA GLY A 99 20.54 3.50 -18.90
C GLY A 99 21.20 3.97 -17.61
N LYS A 100 22.52 4.07 -17.59
CA LYS A 100 23.29 4.54 -16.43
C LYS A 100 23.03 6.02 -16.07
N ARG A 101 22.45 6.80 -16.98
CA ARG A 101 22.10 8.20 -16.73
C ARG A 101 20.79 8.37 -15.97
N LEU A 102 20.01 7.32 -15.80
CA LEU A 102 18.75 7.37 -15.06
C LEU A 102 18.90 7.89 -13.64
N HIS A 103 20.02 7.56 -12.97
CA HIS A 103 20.26 7.96 -11.58
C HIS A 103 20.78 9.41 -11.41
N THR A 104 20.93 10.16 -12.49
CA THR A 104 21.44 11.54 -12.44
C THR A 104 20.53 12.43 -11.59
N GLY A 105 21.13 13.15 -10.61
CA GLY A 105 20.39 14.08 -9.73
C GLY A 105 19.42 13.44 -8.75
N ARG A 106 19.45 12.12 -8.56
CA ARG A 106 18.57 11.35 -7.67
C ARG A 106 19.39 10.56 -6.65
N SER A 107 18.79 10.29 -5.49
CA SER A 107 19.27 9.33 -4.50
C SER A 107 18.29 8.17 -4.36
N ARG A 108 18.75 7.04 -3.85
CA ARG A 108 17.87 5.95 -3.42
C ARG A 108 16.86 6.43 -2.37
N ASN A 109 17.25 7.38 -1.52
CA ASN A 109 16.42 7.87 -0.41
C ASN A 109 15.16 8.59 -0.89
N ASP A 110 15.27 9.55 -1.82
CA ASP A 110 14.10 10.25 -2.35
C ASP A 110 13.29 9.39 -3.34
N GLN A 111 13.95 8.44 -4.02
CA GLN A 111 13.30 7.45 -4.88
C GLN A 111 12.38 6.53 -4.07
N VAL A 112 12.86 5.91 -3.01
CA VAL A 112 12.04 5.03 -2.14
C VAL A 112 10.91 5.81 -1.49
N ALA A 113 11.16 7.06 -1.05
CA ALA A 113 10.12 7.91 -0.48
C ALA A 113 8.99 8.21 -1.49
N LEU A 114 9.34 8.46 -2.75
CA LEU A 114 8.37 8.64 -3.84
C LEU A 114 7.54 7.38 -4.06
N ASP A 115 8.17 6.23 -4.18
CA ASP A 115 7.50 4.97 -4.48
C ASP A 115 6.52 4.57 -3.37
N CYS A 116 6.93 4.74 -2.11
CA CYS A 116 6.05 4.52 -0.96
C CYS A 116 4.82 5.44 -1.00
N ARG A 117 4.98 6.72 -1.37
CA ARG A 117 3.85 7.66 -1.48
C ARG A 117 2.92 7.30 -2.64
N MET A 118 3.47 6.97 -3.81
CA MET A 118 2.68 6.52 -4.96
C MET A 118 1.89 5.23 -4.63
N TYR A 119 2.54 4.29 -3.94
CA TYR A 119 1.90 3.06 -3.50
C TYR A 119 0.78 3.33 -2.47
N ALA A 120 1.03 4.19 -1.48
CA ALA A 120 0.02 4.56 -0.49
C ALA A 120 -1.18 5.29 -1.12
N LYS A 121 -0.96 6.19 -2.08
CA LYS A 121 -2.03 6.84 -2.85
C LYS A 121 -2.91 5.81 -3.55
N LEU A 122 -2.30 4.84 -4.25
CA LEU A 122 -3.02 3.77 -4.92
C LEU A 122 -3.81 2.91 -3.92
N ALA A 123 -3.18 2.49 -2.83
CA ALA A 123 -3.84 1.69 -1.79
C ALA A 123 -5.04 2.42 -1.16
N CYS A 124 -4.93 3.74 -0.94
CA CYS A 124 -6.05 4.55 -0.47
C CYS A 124 -7.20 4.58 -1.48
N GLN A 125 -6.91 4.74 -2.77
CA GLN A 125 -7.92 4.77 -3.83
C GLN A 125 -8.64 3.42 -3.95
N GLU A 126 -7.90 2.31 -3.99
CA GLU A 126 -8.47 0.96 -4.06
C GLU A 126 -9.35 0.66 -2.83
N THR A 127 -8.89 1.06 -1.63
CA THR A 127 -9.67 0.85 -0.40
C THR A 127 -10.95 1.71 -0.41
N GLN A 128 -10.89 2.95 -0.87
CA GLN A 128 -12.06 3.80 -1.01
C GLN A 128 -13.08 3.22 -1.99
N GLU A 129 -12.64 2.62 -3.10
CA GLU A 129 -13.53 1.97 -4.05
C GLU A 129 -14.24 0.77 -3.44
N MET A 130 -13.50 -0.13 -2.78
CA MET A 130 -14.08 -1.26 -2.05
C MET A 130 -15.07 -0.82 -0.95
N LEU A 131 -14.78 0.30 -0.26
CA LEU A 131 -15.71 0.86 0.72
C LEU A 131 -16.97 1.42 0.07
N ARG A 132 -16.91 2.05 -1.11
CA ARG A 132 -18.10 2.49 -1.85
C ARG A 132 -18.98 1.31 -2.25
N GLU A 133 -18.36 0.22 -2.71
CA GLU A 133 -19.09 -1.01 -3.03
C GLU A 133 -19.80 -1.57 -1.78
N LEU A 134 -19.10 -1.65 -0.64
CA LEU A 134 -19.70 -2.10 0.62
C LEU A 134 -20.84 -1.18 1.07
N LEU A 135 -20.68 0.12 0.96
CA LEU A 135 -21.73 1.10 1.29
C LEU A 135 -22.96 0.92 0.40
N SER A 136 -22.78 0.65 -0.90
CA SER A 136 -23.89 0.36 -1.82
C SER A 136 -24.65 -0.89 -1.38
N VAL A 137 -23.96 -1.98 -1.08
CA VAL A 137 -24.58 -3.24 -0.61
C VAL A 137 -25.36 -3.03 0.70
N LEU A 138 -24.81 -2.27 1.65
CA LEU A 138 -25.50 -1.97 2.91
C LEU A 138 -26.78 -1.13 2.68
N LEU A 139 -26.73 -0.21 1.71
CA LEU A 139 -27.87 0.60 1.33
C LEU A 139 -28.97 -0.25 0.69
N ASP A 140 -28.61 -1.16 -0.23
CA ASP A 140 -29.56 -2.07 -0.89
C ASP A 140 -30.23 -2.98 0.14
N ILE A 141 -29.45 -3.59 1.05
CA ILE A 141 -30.03 -4.38 2.16
C ILE A 141 -30.97 -3.55 3.01
N ALA A 142 -30.61 -2.31 3.31
CA ALA A 142 -31.46 -1.42 4.10
C ALA A 142 -32.78 -1.09 3.37
N GLN A 143 -32.73 -0.81 2.07
CA GLN A 143 -33.93 -0.51 1.25
C GLN A 143 -34.88 -1.71 1.21
N ASP A 144 -34.37 -2.93 1.04
CA ASP A 144 -35.19 -4.14 1.00
C ASP A 144 -35.80 -4.50 2.36
N ASN A 145 -35.28 -3.94 3.45
CA ASN A 145 -35.65 -4.29 4.83
C ASN A 145 -36.18 -3.12 5.66
N LEU A 146 -36.79 -2.13 5.03
CA LEU A 146 -37.37 -0.94 5.73
C LEU A 146 -38.39 -1.33 6.80
N HIS A 147 -39.11 -2.42 6.62
CA HIS A 147 -40.18 -2.89 7.50
C HIS A 147 -39.86 -4.20 8.24
N THR A 148 -38.66 -4.76 8.05
CA THR A 148 -38.22 -5.97 8.75
C THR A 148 -37.87 -5.63 10.19
N ILE A 149 -38.78 -5.92 11.12
CA ILE A 149 -38.62 -5.62 12.54
C ILE A 149 -37.72 -6.68 13.20
N MET A 150 -36.76 -6.22 13.98
CA MET A 150 -35.90 -7.05 14.81
C MET A 150 -35.69 -6.43 16.20
N PRO A 151 -35.29 -7.24 17.21
CA PRO A 151 -34.95 -6.66 18.50
C PRO A 151 -33.61 -5.92 18.41
N GLY A 152 -33.55 -4.70 18.92
CA GLY A 152 -32.32 -4.02 19.23
C GLY A 152 -31.81 -4.48 20.60
N TYR A 153 -30.48 -4.45 20.79
CA TYR A 153 -29.80 -4.95 21.97
C TYR A 153 -28.98 -3.86 22.67
N THR A 154 -29.00 -3.86 23.98
CA THR A 154 -27.98 -3.25 24.85
C THR A 154 -27.56 -4.29 25.87
N HIS A 155 -26.27 -4.36 26.20
CA HIS A 155 -25.71 -5.38 27.12
C HIS A 155 -26.04 -6.82 26.70
N LEU A 156 -26.21 -7.10 25.40
CA LEU A 156 -26.72 -8.35 24.84
C LEU A 156 -28.10 -8.77 25.38
N GLN A 157 -28.85 -7.81 25.93
CA GLN A 157 -30.25 -7.99 26.35
C GLN A 157 -31.17 -7.27 25.37
N LYS A 158 -32.32 -7.86 25.09
CA LYS A 158 -33.36 -7.24 24.24
C LYS A 158 -33.78 -5.90 24.83
N ALA A 159 -33.73 -4.86 24.01
CA ALA A 159 -34.10 -3.50 24.40
C ALA A 159 -35.30 -3.00 23.57
N GLN A 160 -35.07 -2.10 22.65
CA GLN A 160 -36.15 -1.54 21.82
C GLN A 160 -36.24 -2.26 20.47
N PRO A 161 -37.46 -2.39 19.89
CA PRO A 161 -37.58 -2.85 18.52
C PRO A 161 -36.99 -1.85 17.53
N ILE A 162 -36.27 -2.35 16.54
CA ILE A 162 -35.70 -1.58 15.44
C ILE A 162 -36.03 -2.28 14.11
N THR A 163 -35.74 -1.64 12.99
CA THR A 163 -35.74 -2.34 11.71
C THR A 163 -34.34 -2.80 11.34
N LEU A 164 -34.22 -3.84 10.52
CA LEU A 164 -32.94 -4.28 9.97
C LEU A 164 -32.29 -3.14 9.17
N ALA A 165 -33.08 -2.35 8.43
CA ALA A 165 -32.61 -1.17 7.74
C ALA A 165 -31.89 -0.18 8.69
N HIS A 166 -32.52 0.13 9.84
CA HIS A 166 -31.91 1.03 10.83
C HIS A 166 -30.58 0.50 11.35
N HIS A 167 -30.48 -0.80 11.57
CA HIS A 167 -29.24 -1.45 12.02
C HIS A 167 -28.15 -1.37 10.94
N MET A 168 -28.45 -1.73 9.69
CA MET A 168 -27.50 -1.64 8.57
C MET A 168 -27.01 -0.23 8.34
N MET A 169 -27.89 0.77 8.48
CA MET A 169 -27.51 2.17 8.35
C MET A 169 -26.56 2.65 9.47
N ALA A 170 -26.51 2.01 10.63
CA ALA A 170 -25.48 2.28 11.64
C ALA A 170 -24.09 1.89 11.14
N TYR A 171 -23.95 0.71 10.52
CA TYR A 171 -22.70 0.28 9.88
C TYR A 171 -22.35 1.14 8.65
N PHE A 172 -23.34 1.52 7.86
CA PHE A 172 -23.15 2.49 6.77
C PHE A 172 -22.48 3.76 7.27
N GLN A 173 -22.93 4.33 8.40
CA GLN A 173 -22.31 5.53 8.96
C GLN A 173 -20.87 5.29 9.44
N MET A 174 -20.54 4.09 9.95
CA MET A 174 -19.18 3.74 10.34
C MET A 174 -18.25 3.70 9.12
N PHE A 175 -18.62 2.96 8.08
CA PHE A 175 -17.81 2.83 6.86
C PHE A 175 -17.74 4.11 6.03
N ARG A 176 -18.77 4.96 6.07
CA ARG A 176 -18.70 6.29 5.48
C ARG A 176 -17.62 7.15 6.13
N ARG A 177 -17.52 7.13 7.47
CA ARG A 177 -16.42 7.81 8.16
C ARG A 177 -15.05 7.20 7.85
N ASP A 178 -14.98 5.90 7.56
CA ASP A 178 -13.73 5.27 7.12
C ASP A 178 -13.34 5.74 5.72
N LEU A 179 -14.29 5.92 4.82
CA LEU A 179 -14.05 6.50 3.49
C LEU A 179 -13.36 7.88 3.60
N ASP A 180 -13.85 8.74 4.51
CA ASP A 180 -13.26 10.06 4.78
C ASP A 180 -11.83 9.93 5.35
N ARG A 181 -11.56 8.94 6.22
CA ARG A 181 -10.21 8.67 6.75
C ARG A 181 -9.21 8.31 5.66
N PHE A 182 -9.60 7.42 4.74
CA PHE A 182 -8.73 7.07 3.60
C PHE A 182 -8.54 8.23 2.62
N ALA A 183 -9.50 9.15 2.49
CA ALA A 183 -9.32 10.37 1.74
C ALA A 183 -8.26 11.29 2.39
N HIS A 184 -8.25 11.42 3.71
CA HIS A 184 -7.21 12.15 4.44
C HIS A 184 -5.84 11.49 4.33
N ALA A 185 -5.75 10.15 4.44
CA ALA A 185 -4.49 9.43 4.26
C ALA A 185 -3.94 9.58 2.82
N TYR A 186 -4.83 9.61 1.82
CA TYR A 186 -4.44 9.93 0.45
C TYR A 186 -3.85 11.33 0.34
N ASP A 187 -4.50 12.34 0.93
CA ASP A 187 -4.01 13.73 0.92
C ASP A 187 -2.65 13.87 1.62
N ALA A 188 -2.42 13.16 2.72
CA ALA A 188 -1.12 13.12 3.39
C ALA A 188 -0.02 12.49 2.51
N ALA A 189 -0.34 11.47 1.73
CA ALA A 189 0.58 10.85 0.79
C ALA A 189 0.83 11.72 -0.46
N ASP A 190 -0.05 12.68 -0.78
CA ASP A 190 -0.03 13.46 -2.02
C ASP A 190 0.96 14.63 -1.98
N VAL A 191 2.21 14.31 -1.61
CA VAL A 191 3.34 15.24 -1.55
C VAL A 191 4.55 14.60 -2.23
N MET A 192 5.02 15.16 -3.35
CA MET A 192 6.11 14.62 -4.18
C MET A 192 7.48 14.94 -3.56
N PRO A 193 8.29 13.93 -3.15
CA PRO A 193 9.55 14.14 -2.46
C PRO A 193 10.76 14.20 -3.40
N LEU A 194 10.64 13.73 -4.66
CA LEU A 194 11.77 13.56 -5.57
C LEU A 194 12.48 14.91 -5.81
N GLY A 195 13.82 14.86 -5.90
CA GLY A 195 14.68 16.04 -5.92
C GLY A 195 15.18 16.44 -4.53
N SER A 196 14.74 15.77 -3.46
CA SER A 196 15.32 15.90 -2.12
C SER A 196 16.74 15.31 -2.03
N GLY A 197 17.12 14.46 -3.00
CA GLY A 197 18.39 13.77 -3.02
C GLY A 197 18.56 12.84 -1.83
N ALA A 198 19.78 12.70 -1.33
CA ALA A 198 20.02 11.89 -0.14
C ALA A 198 19.39 12.50 1.12
N LEU A 199 19.46 13.83 1.25
CA LEU A 199 18.89 14.63 2.36
C LEU A 199 18.94 16.16 2.16
N ALA A 200 19.76 16.67 1.22
CA ALA A 200 20.05 18.10 1.08
C ALA A 200 19.83 18.60 -0.36
N GLY A 201 19.02 17.89 -1.14
CA GLY A 201 18.80 18.23 -2.55
C GLY A 201 19.98 17.86 -3.45
N THR A 202 20.10 18.56 -4.57
CA THR A 202 21.14 18.35 -5.58
C THR A 202 21.55 19.69 -6.19
N THR A 203 22.75 19.75 -6.77
CA THR A 203 23.23 20.91 -7.53
C THR A 203 22.70 20.96 -8.97
N TYR A 204 22.04 19.92 -9.44
CA TYR A 204 21.38 19.92 -10.74
C TYR A 204 20.11 20.78 -10.71
N PRO A 205 19.79 21.51 -11.79
CA PRO A 205 18.60 22.35 -11.87
C PRO A 205 17.34 21.49 -12.18
N LEU A 206 16.96 20.64 -11.24
CA LEU A 206 15.79 19.79 -11.38
C LEU A 206 14.50 20.61 -11.36
N ASN A 207 13.55 20.27 -12.21
CA ASN A 207 12.20 20.84 -12.18
C ASN A 207 11.26 19.90 -11.41
N ARG A 208 11.16 20.11 -10.09
CA ARG A 208 10.35 19.28 -9.19
C ARG A 208 8.86 19.42 -9.44
N GLU A 209 8.40 20.62 -9.80
CA GLU A 209 7.02 20.90 -10.16
C GLU A 209 6.61 20.07 -11.38
N ARG A 210 7.49 19.98 -12.38
CA ARG A 210 7.26 19.19 -13.57
C ARG A 210 7.13 17.70 -13.27
N VAL A 211 7.95 17.18 -12.36
CA VAL A 211 7.85 15.78 -11.90
C VAL A 211 6.54 15.54 -11.15
N ALA A 212 6.14 16.46 -10.28
CA ALA A 212 4.87 16.39 -9.57
C ALA A 212 3.68 16.35 -10.53
N GLU A 213 3.69 17.21 -11.56
CA GLU A 213 2.66 17.25 -12.61
C GLU A 213 2.57 15.92 -13.37
N LEU A 214 3.74 15.37 -13.81
CA LEU A 214 3.81 14.10 -14.55
C LEU A 214 3.29 12.90 -13.75
N LEU A 215 3.44 12.95 -12.41
CA LEU A 215 3.03 11.88 -11.50
C LEU A 215 1.67 12.13 -10.83
N GLY A 216 1.02 13.26 -11.10
CA GLY A 216 -0.28 13.61 -10.53
C GLY A 216 -0.22 13.87 -9.02
N PHE A 217 0.87 14.50 -8.53
CA PHE A 217 0.94 15.02 -7.17
C PHE A 217 0.48 16.48 -7.12
N SER A 218 -0.28 16.83 -6.09
CA SER A 218 -0.77 18.20 -5.89
C SER A 218 0.24 19.13 -5.24
N ARG A 219 1.22 18.57 -4.53
CA ARG A 219 2.22 19.31 -3.72
C ARG A 219 3.60 18.71 -3.90
N ILE A 220 4.63 19.53 -3.58
CA ILE A 220 6.01 19.08 -3.45
C ILE A 220 6.46 19.20 -1.99
N SER A 221 7.41 18.36 -1.54
CA SER A 221 7.99 18.48 -0.20
C SER A 221 8.85 19.75 -0.09
N MET A 222 8.63 20.52 0.97
CA MET A 222 9.27 21.83 1.17
C MET A 222 10.61 21.75 1.88
N ASN A 223 10.91 20.64 2.56
CA ASN A 223 12.17 20.39 3.22
C ASN A 223 12.72 19.04 2.77
N SER A 224 13.97 19.00 2.31
CA SER A 224 14.58 17.79 1.74
C SER A 224 14.89 16.71 2.78
N LEU A 225 15.21 17.09 4.03
CA LEU A 225 15.39 16.12 5.13
C LEU A 225 14.09 15.44 5.46
N ASP A 226 13.01 16.20 5.59
CA ASP A 226 11.66 15.70 5.82
C ASP A 226 11.17 14.86 4.64
N GLY A 227 11.37 15.33 3.41
CA GLY A 227 10.93 14.64 2.20
C GLY A 227 11.47 13.22 2.04
N VAL A 228 12.67 12.90 2.55
CA VAL A 228 13.23 11.55 2.51
C VAL A 228 12.97 10.73 3.78
N SER A 229 12.64 11.37 4.90
CA SER A 229 12.44 10.69 6.19
C SER A 229 10.99 10.47 6.57
N ASP A 230 10.07 11.30 6.11
CA ASP A 230 8.66 11.23 6.45
C ASP A 230 8.02 9.90 6.04
N ARG A 231 7.31 9.30 6.98
CA ARG A 231 6.47 8.11 6.80
C ARG A 231 5.13 8.27 7.52
N ASP A 232 4.75 9.48 7.92
CA ASP A 232 3.49 9.75 8.64
C ASP A 232 2.29 9.35 7.78
N PHE A 233 2.36 9.55 6.46
CA PHE A 233 1.33 9.13 5.52
C PHE A 233 1.05 7.61 5.55
N LEU A 234 2.06 6.77 5.87
CA LEU A 234 1.85 5.32 6.07
C LEU A 234 1.21 5.03 7.41
N LEU A 235 1.58 5.77 8.46
CA LEU A 235 0.94 5.66 9.79
C LEU A 235 -0.53 6.10 9.73
N GLU A 236 -0.84 7.13 8.96
CA GLU A 236 -2.22 7.58 8.73
C GLU A 236 -3.03 6.53 7.98
N TYR A 237 -2.46 5.94 6.90
CA TYR A 237 -3.08 4.83 6.18
C TYR A 237 -3.36 3.63 7.10
N LEU A 238 -2.36 3.18 7.86
CA LEU A 238 -2.50 2.04 8.78
C LEU A 238 -3.47 2.34 9.94
N SER A 239 -3.52 3.59 10.40
CA SER A 239 -4.50 4.03 11.41
C SER A 239 -5.93 3.99 10.85
N ALA A 240 -6.14 4.49 9.63
CA ALA A 240 -7.41 4.40 8.93
C ALA A 240 -7.83 2.94 8.72
N ALA A 241 -6.89 2.09 8.26
CA ALA A 241 -7.11 0.66 8.07
C ALA A 241 -7.45 -0.05 9.39
N SER A 242 -6.77 0.28 10.49
CA SER A 242 -7.04 -0.29 11.81
C SER A 242 -8.45 0.03 12.31
N ILE A 243 -8.91 1.26 12.12
CA ILE A 243 -10.27 1.68 12.50
C ILE A 243 -11.30 0.99 11.61
N CYS A 244 -11.06 0.92 10.30
CA CYS A 244 -11.93 0.23 9.35
C CYS A 244 -12.05 -1.27 9.70
N MET A 245 -10.93 -1.95 9.97
CA MET A 245 -10.93 -3.35 10.41
C MET A 245 -11.66 -3.56 11.75
N MET A 246 -11.61 -2.59 12.66
CA MET A 246 -12.41 -2.64 13.89
C MET A 246 -13.90 -2.59 13.58
N HIS A 247 -14.34 -1.73 12.65
CA HIS A 247 -15.74 -1.68 12.23
C HIS A 247 -16.17 -2.98 11.52
N LEU A 248 -15.33 -3.52 10.63
CA LEU A 248 -15.56 -4.82 9.99
C LEU A 248 -15.64 -5.95 11.01
N SER A 249 -14.74 -5.96 12.00
CA SER A 249 -14.76 -6.96 13.08
C SER A 249 -16.06 -6.93 13.88
N ARG A 250 -16.57 -5.75 14.21
CA ARG A 250 -17.85 -5.59 14.90
C ARG A 250 -19.02 -6.07 14.04
N PHE A 251 -19.04 -5.71 12.77
CA PHE A 251 -20.07 -6.17 11.84
C PHE A 251 -20.06 -7.69 11.69
N CYS A 252 -18.88 -8.28 11.52
CA CYS A 252 -18.71 -9.74 11.44
C CYS A 252 -19.14 -10.45 12.74
N GLU A 253 -18.85 -9.86 13.90
CA GLU A 253 -19.30 -10.42 15.18
C GLU A 253 -20.82 -10.54 15.25
N GLU A 254 -21.54 -9.50 14.83
CA GLU A 254 -23.00 -9.55 14.80
C GLU A 254 -23.54 -10.56 13.78
N LEU A 255 -22.93 -10.65 12.58
CA LEU A 255 -23.29 -11.68 11.60
C LEU A 255 -23.08 -13.10 12.14
N ILE A 256 -21.99 -13.34 12.88
CA ILE A 256 -21.69 -14.61 13.53
C ILE A 256 -22.77 -14.93 14.57
N LEU A 257 -23.09 -13.97 15.45
CA LEU A 257 -24.14 -14.13 16.44
C LEU A 257 -25.50 -14.41 15.79
N TRP A 258 -25.87 -13.65 14.77
CA TRP A 258 -27.15 -13.79 14.08
C TRP A 258 -27.30 -15.11 13.31
N ASN A 259 -26.18 -15.70 12.89
CA ASN A 259 -26.15 -17.00 12.21
C ASN A 259 -26.22 -18.19 13.18
N THR A 260 -26.13 -17.97 14.49
CA THR A 260 -26.22 -19.05 15.49
C THR A 260 -27.62 -19.66 15.56
N ASN A 261 -27.71 -20.90 16.05
CA ASN A 261 -28.99 -21.56 16.27
C ASN A 261 -29.88 -20.84 17.30
N GLU A 262 -29.30 -20.07 18.18
CA GLU A 262 -29.96 -19.29 19.23
C GLU A 262 -30.63 -18.04 18.69
N PHE A 263 -29.96 -17.30 17.78
CA PHE A 263 -30.51 -16.07 17.20
C PHE A 263 -31.30 -16.32 15.91
N ARG A 264 -30.72 -17.01 14.95
CA ARG A 264 -31.33 -17.34 13.65
C ARG A 264 -31.93 -16.13 12.90
N PHE A 265 -31.26 -14.98 12.95
CA PHE A 265 -31.72 -13.79 12.23
C PHE A 265 -31.28 -13.80 10.78
N VAL A 266 -30.12 -14.42 10.51
CA VAL A 266 -29.57 -14.59 9.15
C VAL A 266 -29.09 -16.03 8.97
N GLU A 267 -29.02 -16.46 7.71
CA GLU A 267 -28.35 -17.68 7.30
C GLU A 267 -27.30 -17.31 6.25
N MET A 268 -26.06 -17.76 6.47
CA MET A 268 -24.99 -17.55 5.50
C MET A 268 -25.22 -18.44 4.29
N ASP A 269 -25.00 -17.89 3.10
CA ASP A 269 -25.03 -18.66 1.86
C ASP A 269 -23.97 -19.77 1.90
N ASP A 270 -24.30 -20.95 1.28
CA ASP A 270 -23.41 -22.11 1.24
C ASP A 270 -22.06 -21.81 0.58
N ALA A 271 -22.03 -20.89 -0.36
CA ALA A 271 -20.80 -20.45 -1.03
C ALA A 271 -19.82 -19.71 -0.10
N PHE A 272 -20.30 -19.19 1.03
CA PHE A 272 -19.53 -18.41 2.01
C PHE A 272 -19.48 -19.05 3.41
N ALA A 273 -19.79 -20.35 3.49
CA ALA A 273 -19.79 -21.11 4.72
C ALA A 273 -18.99 -22.41 4.53
N THR A 274 -18.53 -23.00 5.64
CA THR A 274 -17.92 -24.34 5.61
C THR A 274 -18.71 -25.31 6.48
N GLY A 275 -18.54 -26.61 6.21
CA GLY A 275 -19.16 -27.67 6.97
C GLY A 275 -18.21 -28.38 7.92
N SER A 276 -18.69 -29.46 8.51
CA SER A 276 -17.90 -30.39 9.33
C SER A 276 -17.97 -31.79 8.73
N SER A 277 -16.85 -32.48 8.61
CA SER A 277 -16.83 -33.87 8.14
C SER A 277 -17.49 -34.83 9.11
N ILE A 278 -17.56 -34.50 10.38
CA ILE A 278 -18.11 -35.31 11.47
C ILE A 278 -19.58 -34.94 11.76
N MET A 279 -19.98 -33.71 11.51
CA MET A 279 -21.31 -33.15 11.80
C MET A 279 -21.93 -32.57 10.53
N PRO A 280 -22.64 -33.39 9.72
CA PRO A 280 -23.16 -32.97 8.41
C PRO A 280 -24.13 -31.77 8.47
N GLN A 281 -24.77 -31.54 9.61
CA GLN A 281 -25.71 -30.43 9.84
C GLN A 281 -25.04 -29.13 10.18
N LYS A 282 -23.71 -29.13 10.45
CA LYS A 282 -22.98 -27.94 10.90
C LYS A 282 -22.59 -27.05 9.71
N LYS A 283 -22.88 -25.77 9.84
CA LYS A 283 -22.54 -24.72 8.88
C LYS A 283 -21.86 -23.57 9.64
N ASN A 284 -20.64 -23.24 9.25
CA ASN A 284 -19.79 -22.28 9.96
C ASN A 284 -19.69 -20.96 9.18
N PRO A 285 -19.74 -19.80 9.85
CA PRO A 285 -19.58 -18.48 9.22
C PRO A 285 -18.09 -18.07 9.08
N ASP A 286 -17.27 -18.95 8.44
CA ASP A 286 -15.80 -18.81 8.44
C ASP A 286 -15.31 -17.50 7.85
N VAL A 287 -15.97 -16.97 6.83
CA VAL A 287 -15.56 -15.68 6.21
C VAL A 287 -15.63 -14.56 7.23
N ALA A 288 -16.73 -14.49 8.00
CA ALA A 288 -16.87 -13.48 9.05
C ALA A 288 -15.83 -13.67 10.19
N GLU A 289 -15.58 -14.93 10.58
CA GLU A 289 -14.57 -15.24 11.60
C GLU A 289 -13.16 -14.84 11.14
N LEU A 290 -12.82 -15.13 9.89
CA LEU A 290 -11.50 -14.78 9.32
C LEU A 290 -11.30 -13.25 9.24
N ILE A 291 -12.32 -12.49 8.84
CA ILE A 291 -12.26 -11.02 8.84
C ILE A 291 -12.02 -10.50 10.26
N ARG A 292 -12.79 -10.99 11.23
CA ARG A 292 -12.62 -10.66 12.65
C ARG A 292 -11.19 -10.97 13.13
N GLY A 293 -10.66 -12.15 12.80
CA GLY A 293 -9.32 -12.57 13.20
C GLY A 293 -8.20 -11.75 12.56
N LYS A 294 -8.33 -11.39 11.27
CA LYS A 294 -7.32 -10.61 10.53
C LYS A 294 -7.16 -9.18 11.05
N THR A 295 -8.12 -8.65 11.79
CA THR A 295 -8.05 -7.33 12.44
C THR A 295 -6.81 -7.21 13.33
N GLY A 296 -6.47 -8.26 14.09
CA GLY A 296 -5.29 -8.26 14.95
C GLY A 296 -3.97 -8.10 14.18
N ARG A 297 -3.88 -8.63 12.95
CA ARG A 297 -2.71 -8.46 12.11
C ARG A 297 -2.51 -7.00 11.72
N VAL A 298 -3.57 -6.31 11.27
CA VAL A 298 -3.50 -4.90 10.88
C VAL A 298 -3.11 -4.00 12.07
N TYR A 299 -3.60 -4.32 13.27
CA TYR A 299 -3.17 -3.62 14.49
C TYR A 299 -1.68 -3.85 14.78
N GLY A 300 -1.20 -5.09 14.59
CA GLY A 300 0.21 -5.43 14.73
C GLY A 300 1.09 -4.64 13.75
N ASP A 301 0.66 -4.49 12.51
CA ASP A 301 1.38 -3.75 11.47
C ASP A 301 1.50 -2.26 11.83
N LEU A 302 0.42 -1.61 12.29
CA LEU A 302 0.44 -0.22 12.76
C LEU A 302 1.40 -0.05 13.95
N MET A 303 1.31 -0.93 14.94
CA MET A 303 2.17 -0.88 16.11
C MET A 303 3.64 -1.15 15.75
N GLY A 304 3.89 -2.07 14.83
CA GLY A 304 5.22 -2.38 14.30
C GLY A 304 5.86 -1.15 13.66
N LEU A 305 5.11 -0.47 12.77
CA LEU A 305 5.60 0.73 12.10
C LEU A 305 5.86 1.88 13.08
N MET A 306 4.94 2.16 14.02
CA MET A 306 5.15 3.16 15.07
C MET A 306 6.40 2.85 15.89
N THR A 307 6.63 1.58 16.21
CA THR A 307 7.80 1.14 16.97
C THR A 307 9.09 1.32 16.20
N THR A 308 9.09 1.06 14.90
CA THR A 308 10.23 1.27 14.02
C THR A 308 10.58 2.77 13.94
N MET A 309 9.58 3.62 13.73
CA MET A 309 9.80 5.05 13.50
C MET A 309 10.22 5.83 14.76
N LYS A 310 9.79 5.42 15.96
CA LYS A 310 9.90 6.19 17.21
C LYS A 310 11.29 6.69 17.60
N GLY A 311 12.35 6.07 17.13
CA GLY A 311 13.72 6.35 17.57
C GLY A 311 14.68 6.65 16.43
N LEU A 312 14.19 6.79 15.21
CA LEU A 312 15.05 7.01 14.05
C LEU A 312 15.52 8.46 13.96
N PRO A 313 16.84 8.71 13.86
CA PRO A 313 17.33 10.03 13.53
C PRO A 313 17.11 10.35 12.06
N LEU A 314 17.08 11.63 11.72
CA LEU A 314 17.08 12.09 10.34
C LEU A 314 18.40 11.71 9.64
N ALA A 315 18.40 11.40 8.35
CA ALA A 315 17.22 11.45 7.48
C ALA A 315 16.69 10.05 7.18
N TYR A 316 17.53 9.12 6.76
CA TYR A 316 17.19 7.77 6.34
C TYR A 316 18.06 6.73 7.04
N ASN A 317 17.44 5.67 7.53
CA ASN A 317 18.11 4.50 8.12
C ASN A 317 17.53 3.22 7.52
N LYS A 318 18.32 2.15 7.49
CA LYS A 318 17.92 0.84 6.92
C LYS A 318 16.69 0.24 7.63
N ASP A 319 16.38 0.64 8.85
CA ASP A 319 15.14 0.29 9.57
C ASP A 319 13.89 0.57 8.73
N MET A 320 13.93 1.61 7.90
CA MET A 320 12.84 1.96 6.98
C MET A 320 12.62 0.93 5.86
N HIS A 321 13.54 0.01 5.59
CA HIS A 321 13.31 -1.11 4.68
C HIS A 321 12.23 -2.07 5.21
N CYS A 322 12.05 -2.15 6.52
CA CYS A 322 11.03 -3.01 7.13
C CYS A 322 9.59 -2.52 6.89
N LEU A 323 9.39 -1.28 6.39
CA LEU A 323 8.07 -0.66 6.23
C LEU A 323 7.15 -1.42 5.27
N LEU A 324 7.70 -1.89 4.16
CA LEU A 324 6.93 -2.62 3.14
C LEU A 324 6.52 -4.02 3.59
N TYR A 325 7.27 -4.60 4.52
CA TYR A 325 6.94 -5.89 5.12
C TYR A 325 5.73 -5.79 6.06
N THR A 326 5.57 -4.64 6.73
CA THR A 326 4.51 -4.40 7.71
C THR A 326 3.29 -3.67 7.15
N SER A 327 3.35 -3.18 5.89
CA SER A 327 2.22 -2.48 5.27
C SER A 327 1.28 -3.48 4.60
N PRO A 328 0.05 -3.71 5.12
CA PRO A 328 -0.91 -4.58 4.47
C PRO A 328 -1.35 -3.97 3.15
N SER A 329 -1.31 -4.78 2.08
CA SER A 329 -1.87 -4.42 0.79
C SER A 329 -3.25 -5.04 0.61
N PRO A 330 -4.25 -4.32 0.08
CA PRO A 330 -5.51 -4.92 -0.34
C PRO A 330 -5.31 -6.06 -1.34
N ARG A 331 -4.22 -6.02 -2.11
CA ARG A 331 -3.81 -7.05 -3.07
C ARG A 331 -3.00 -8.19 -2.46
N ASP A 332 -2.67 -8.14 -1.18
CA ASP A 332 -1.97 -9.25 -0.54
C ASP A 332 -2.91 -10.47 -0.48
N ARG A 333 -2.73 -11.38 -1.44
CA ARG A 333 -3.54 -12.61 -1.57
C ARG A 333 -3.49 -13.49 -0.32
N SER A 334 -2.54 -13.26 0.59
CA SER A 334 -2.52 -13.90 1.90
C SER A 334 -3.64 -13.39 2.81
N LEU A 335 -4.24 -12.23 2.50
CA LEU A 335 -5.41 -11.68 3.18
C LEU A 335 -6.74 -12.15 2.52
N SER A 336 -6.69 -12.65 1.28
CA SER A 336 -7.85 -13.07 0.48
C SER A 336 -7.96 -14.58 0.29
N ARG A 337 -7.09 -15.38 0.93
CA ARG A 337 -7.17 -16.86 0.95
C ARG A 337 -7.50 -17.39 2.33
#